data_8e824f4e23a846a53e29445a48b58b5d
#
_entry.id   8e824f4e23a846a53e29445a48b58b5d
#
_cell.length_a   1.000
_cell.length_b   1.000
_cell.length_c   1.000
_cell.angle_alpha   90.00
_cell.angle_beta   90.00
_cell.angle_gamma   90.00
#
_symmetry.space_group_name_H-M   'P 1'
#
loop_
_entity.id
_entity.type
_entity.pdbx_description
1 polymer ?
#
loop_
_entity_poly.entity_id
_entity_poly.type
_entity_poly.pdbx_seq_one_letter_code
_entity_poly.pdbx_strand_id
1 'polypeptide(L)'
;MLVTGLIIPHIYRMLQLSPILLALVYGVIMYRFSVWRTNRELTGQSHELLDPKLKVLTDRMAKALEVTRIRVHLYEIDPVNGLAAPDGKIYITRGFYRKFTDGQVTAEEMASVVAHELGHVALGHSRRRMIDFSGQNALRTALAMILSRVIPGIGGWIANMLTTLLAAR
;
A
#
# COMPACT_ATOMS: atom_id res chain seq x y z
N MET A 1 -13.55 35.15 38.67
CA MET A 1 -12.92 33.91 39.17
C MET A 1 -13.54 32.61 38.64
N LEU A 2 -14.64 32.60 37.89
CA LEU A 2 -15.31 31.41 37.37
C LEU A 2 -14.82 30.97 35.98
N VAL A 3 -14.22 31.82 35.18
CA VAL A 3 -13.82 31.51 33.78
C VAL A 3 -12.52 30.69 33.71
N THR A 4 -11.63 30.85 34.66
CA THR A 4 -10.35 30.11 34.73
C THR A 4 -10.51 28.62 35.06
N GLY A 5 -11.54 28.27 35.84
CA GLY A 5 -11.80 26.87 36.25
C GLY A 5 -12.31 25.97 35.13
N LEU A 6 -12.93 26.53 34.08
CA LEU A 6 -13.51 25.77 32.96
C LEU A 6 -12.55 25.63 31.77
N ILE A 7 -11.64 26.58 31.59
CA ILE A 7 -10.72 26.65 30.44
C ILE A 7 -9.54 25.69 30.64
N ILE A 8 -9.02 25.59 31.86
CA ILE A 8 -7.85 24.77 32.18
C ILE A 8 -8.07 23.28 31.88
N PRO A 9 -9.18 22.60 32.30
CA PRO A 9 -9.39 21.20 32.00
C PRO A 9 -9.60 20.92 30.49
N HIS A 10 -10.15 21.88 29.74
CA HIS A 10 -10.32 21.73 28.29
C HIS A 10 -8.96 21.80 27.56
N ILE A 11 -8.08 22.69 27.94
CA ILE A 11 -6.73 22.79 27.38
C ILE A 11 -5.92 21.54 27.69
N TYR A 12 -5.99 21.01 28.91
CA TYR A 12 -5.33 19.75 29.27
C TYR A 12 -5.85 18.55 28.46
N ARG A 13 -7.16 18.43 28.24
CA ARG A 13 -7.75 17.39 27.39
C ARG A 13 -7.31 17.52 25.93
N MET A 14 -7.28 18.72 25.38
CA MET A 14 -6.79 18.94 24.02
C MET A 14 -5.29 18.61 23.89
N LEU A 15 -4.47 18.95 24.88
CA LEU A 15 -3.05 18.58 24.90
C LEU A 15 -2.84 17.07 25.02
N GLN A 16 -3.72 16.34 25.70
CA GLN A 16 -3.65 14.89 25.81
C GLN A 16 -4.04 14.16 24.52
N LEU A 17 -4.99 14.72 23.74
CA LEU A 17 -5.44 14.15 22.48
C LEU A 17 -4.54 14.53 21.28
N SER A 18 -3.74 15.59 21.41
CA SER A 18 -2.90 16.07 20.31
C SER A 18 -1.91 15.03 19.75
N PRO A 19 -1.26 14.14 20.54
CA PRO A 19 -0.38 13.12 19.98
C PRO A 19 -1.13 12.08 19.13
N ILE A 20 -2.34 11.72 19.54
CA ILE A 20 -3.19 10.77 18.80
C ILE A 20 -3.62 11.39 17.47
N LEU A 21 -4.09 12.63 17.50
CA LEU A 21 -4.49 13.35 16.29
C LEU A 21 -3.31 13.52 15.33
N LEU A 22 -2.14 13.93 15.84
CA LEU A 22 -0.92 14.04 15.03
C LEU A 22 -0.49 12.72 14.43
N ALA A 23 -0.59 11.60 15.16
CA ALA A 23 -0.28 10.27 14.65
C ALA A 23 -1.26 9.83 13.54
N LEU A 24 -2.55 10.14 13.68
CA LEU A 24 -3.55 9.87 12.64
C LEU A 24 -3.27 10.69 11.38
N VAL A 25 -3.02 11.98 11.51
CA VAL A 25 -2.66 12.87 10.40
C VAL A 25 -1.38 12.38 9.72
N TYR A 26 -0.36 12.05 10.50
CA TYR A 26 0.89 11.47 9.99
C TYR A 26 0.63 10.16 9.22
N GLY A 27 -0.19 9.25 9.76
CA GLY A 27 -0.55 7.99 9.09
C GLY A 27 -1.23 8.22 7.75
N VAL A 28 -2.16 9.16 7.67
CA VAL A 28 -2.84 9.53 6.42
C VAL A 28 -1.84 10.12 5.42
N ILE A 29 -0.98 11.04 5.85
CA ILE A 29 0.04 11.65 4.98
C ILE A 29 0.99 10.57 4.45
N MET A 30 1.50 9.70 5.30
CA MET A 30 2.41 8.62 4.91
C MET A 30 1.75 7.62 3.96
N TYR A 31 0.48 7.28 4.20
CA TYR A 31 -0.28 6.44 3.28
C TYR A 31 -0.39 7.09 1.90
N ARG A 32 -0.84 8.36 1.83
CA ARG A 32 -0.98 9.09 0.56
C ARG A 32 0.35 9.23 -0.17
N PHE A 33 1.41 9.55 0.57
CA PHE A 33 2.76 9.66 0.02
C PHE A 33 3.27 8.32 -0.52
N SER A 34 3.05 7.23 0.20
CA SER A 34 3.45 5.87 -0.22
C SER A 34 2.72 5.45 -1.50
N VAL A 35 1.39 5.65 -1.57
CA VAL A 35 0.60 5.39 -2.79
C VAL A 35 1.12 6.22 -3.97
N TRP A 36 1.31 7.53 -3.75
CA TRP A 36 1.79 8.44 -4.78
C TRP A 36 3.18 8.04 -5.31
N ARG A 37 4.12 7.72 -4.40
CA ARG A 37 5.47 7.30 -4.75
C ARG A 37 5.45 6.02 -5.57
N THR A 38 4.74 4.98 -5.10
CA THR A 38 4.61 3.70 -5.81
C THR A 38 3.99 3.88 -7.20
N ASN A 39 2.90 4.63 -7.30
CA ASN A 39 2.27 4.88 -8.58
C ASN A 39 3.17 5.66 -9.54
N ARG A 40 3.92 6.65 -9.03
CA ARG A 40 4.86 7.44 -9.83
C ARG A 40 6.01 6.57 -10.36
N GLU A 41 6.57 5.71 -9.53
CA GLU A 41 7.64 4.77 -9.92
C GLU A 41 7.14 3.80 -10.98
N LEU A 42 6.03 3.13 -10.74
CA LEU A 42 5.43 2.19 -11.67
C LEU A 42 5.07 2.86 -13.00
N THR A 43 4.41 4.03 -12.97
CA THR A 43 4.00 4.73 -14.18
C THR A 43 5.20 5.28 -14.97
N GLY A 44 6.25 5.72 -14.27
CA GLY A 44 7.46 6.26 -14.92
C GLY A 44 8.31 5.22 -15.64
N GLN A 45 8.19 3.94 -15.25
CA GLN A 45 8.97 2.83 -15.78
C GLN A 45 8.10 1.76 -16.45
N SER A 46 6.91 2.12 -16.89
CA SER A 46 6.00 1.18 -17.53
C SER A 46 5.23 1.82 -18.67
N HIS A 47 4.78 0.98 -19.58
CA HIS A 47 3.86 1.35 -20.66
C HIS A 47 2.78 0.27 -20.82
N GLU A 48 1.68 0.60 -21.47
CA GLU A 48 0.61 -0.38 -21.70
C GLU A 48 1.09 -1.50 -22.60
N LEU A 49 0.90 -2.75 -22.16
CA LEU A 49 1.27 -3.94 -22.91
C LEU A 49 0.17 -4.29 -23.91
N LEU A 50 0.47 -4.08 -25.19
CA LEU A 50 -0.44 -4.33 -26.31
C LEU A 50 0.00 -5.61 -27.07
N ASP A 51 -0.10 -6.77 -26.42
CA ASP A 51 0.13 -8.06 -27.05
C ASP A 51 -1.18 -8.66 -27.55
N PRO A 52 -1.30 -9.05 -28.87
CA PRO A 52 -2.54 -9.58 -29.42
C PRO A 52 -3.02 -10.87 -28.77
N LYS A 53 -2.08 -11.78 -28.39
CA LYS A 53 -2.43 -13.05 -27.75
C LYS A 53 -2.96 -12.84 -26.34
N LEU A 54 -2.27 -12.00 -25.57
CA LEU A 54 -2.69 -11.64 -24.23
C LEU A 54 -4.00 -10.84 -24.23
N LYS A 55 -4.19 -9.97 -25.23
CA LYS A 55 -5.41 -9.16 -25.36
C LYS A 55 -6.67 -10.04 -25.51
N VAL A 56 -6.63 -11.08 -26.32
CA VAL A 56 -7.79 -11.99 -26.48
C VAL A 56 -8.20 -12.61 -25.12
N LEU A 57 -7.23 -12.98 -24.30
CA LEU A 57 -7.49 -13.59 -22.99
C LEU A 57 -7.96 -12.56 -21.97
N THR A 58 -7.36 -11.36 -21.95
CA THR A 58 -7.80 -10.28 -21.05
C THR A 58 -9.19 -9.76 -21.43
N ASP A 59 -9.56 -9.73 -22.71
CA ASP A 59 -10.91 -9.35 -23.16
C ASP A 59 -11.95 -10.40 -22.71
N ARG A 60 -11.62 -11.71 -22.76
CA ARG A 60 -12.48 -12.77 -22.20
C ARG A 60 -12.66 -12.64 -20.69
N MET A 61 -11.57 -12.37 -19.96
CA MET A 61 -11.64 -12.16 -18.51
C MET A 61 -12.47 -10.90 -18.18
N ALA A 62 -12.29 -9.81 -18.94
CA ALA A 62 -13.05 -8.58 -18.75
C ALA A 62 -14.56 -8.83 -18.90
N LYS A 63 -14.95 -9.61 -19.93
CA LYS A 63 -16.35 -10.00 -20.15
C LYS A 63 -16.89 -10.88 -19.01
N ALA A 64 -16.12 -11.85 -18.52
CA ALA A 64 -16.53 -12.74 -17.43
C ALA A 64 -16.68 -12.00 -16.08
N LEU A 65 -15.93 -10.91 -15.89
CA LEU A 65 -15.94 -10.10 -14.67
C LEU A 65 -16.84 -8.85 -14.80
N GLU A 66 -17.55 -8.71 -15.92
CA GLU A 66 -18.44 -7.57 -16.20
C GLU A 66 -17.73 -6.21 -16.08
N VAL A 67 -16.41 -6.17 -16.37
CA VAL A 67 -15.62 -4.93 -16.40
C VAL A 67 -15.37 -4.51 -17.86
N THR A 68 -15.23 -3.19 -18.07
CA THR A 68 -15.07 -2.64 -19.41
C THR A 68 -13.78 -3.10 -20.09
N ARG A 69 -12.68 -3.18 -19.33
CA ARG A 69 -11.36 -3.53 -19.87
C ARG A 69 -10.39 -3.86 -18.74
N ILE A 70 -9.53 -4.86 -18.95
CA ILE A 70 -8.37 -5.15 -18.12
C ILE A 70 -7.13 -4.60 -18.82
N ARG A 71 -6.46 -3.63 -18.20
CA ARG A 71 -5.22 -3.05 -18.71
C ARG A 71 -4.03 -3.67 -18.02
N VAL A 72 -3.15 -4.26 -18.82
CA VAL A 72 -1.88 -4.79 -18.36
C VAL A 72 -0.77 -3.86 -18.81
N HIS A 73 0.16 -3.54 -17.91
CA HIS A 73 1.30 -2.69 -18.18
C HIS A 73 2.59 -3.52 -18.12
N LEU A 74 3.51 -3.22 -19.00
CA LEU A 74 4.87 -3.77 -18.96
C LEU A 74 5.72 -2.89 -18.07
N TYR A 75 6.27 -3.46 -17.01
CA TYR A 75 7.19 -2.80 -16.09
C TYR A 75 8.63 -3.16 -16.43
N GLU A 76 9.46 -2.15 -16.69
CA GLU A 76 10.79 -2.28 -17.27
C GLU A 76 11.85 -2.75 -16.28
N ILE A 77 11.63 -3.91 -15.64
CA ILE A 77 12.60 -4.56 -14.76
C ILE A 77 12.82 -6.03 -15.13
N ASP A 78 13.99 -6.58 -14.82
CA ASP A 78 14.41 -7.93 -15.21
C ASP A 78 13.80 -9.08 -14.37
N PRO A 79 13.50 -8.95 -13.08
CA PRO A 79 12.87 -10.04 -12.30
C PRO A 79 11.62 -10.59 -12.99
N VAL A 80 11.38 -11.91 -12.88
CA VAL A 80 10.17 -12.55 -13.41
C VAL A 80 9.05 -12.42 -12.40
N ASN A 81 8.10 -11.50 -12.63
CA ASN A 81 7.02 -11.25 -11.69
C ASN A 81 5.80 -10.59 -12.35
N GLY A 82 4.62 -10.77 -11.70
CA GLY A 82 3.43 -9.95 -11.88
C GLY A 82 3.14 -9.17 -10.61
N LEU A 83 2.52 -8.02 -10.69
CA LEU A 83 2.13 -7.25 -9.51
C LEU A 83 0.88 -6.40 -9.76
N ALA A 84 0.06 -6.27 -8.71
CA ALA A 84 -1.08 -5.38 -8.67
C ALA A 84 -0.72 -4.11 -7.89
N ALA A 85 -0.91 -2.95 -8.52
CA ALA A 85 -0.67 -1.66 -7.88
C ALA A 85 -1.86 -1.21 -7.02
N PRO A 86 -1.65 -0.27 -6.09
CA PRO A 86 -2.73 0.26 -5.24
C PRO A 86 -3.83 0.99 -6.00
N ASP A 87 -3.54 1.47 -7.21
CA ASP A 87 -4.50 2.12 -8.12
C ASP A 87 -5.33 1.12 -8.95
N GLY A 88 -5.09 -0.18 -8.77
CA GLY A 88 -5.81 -1.25 -9.46
C GLY A 88 -5.24 -1.64 -10.82
N LYS A 89 -4.12 -1.06 -11.23
CA LYS A 89 -3.42 -1.49 -12.45
C LYS A 89 -2.63 -2.76 -12.22
N ILE A 90 -2.52 -3.57 -13.27
CA ILE A 90 -1.74 -4.80 -13.27
C ILE A 90 -0.48 -4.58 -14.09
N TYR A 91 0.64 -5.00 -13.54
CA TYR A 91 1.94 -4.91 -14.18
C TYR A 91 2.55 -6.29 -14.33
N ILE A 92 3.12 -6.52 -15.51
CA ILE A 92 3.97 -7.68 -15.83
C ILE A 92 5.38 -7.14 -16.06
N THR A 93 6.37 -7.76 -15.44
CA THR A 93 7.76 -7.33 -15.62
C THR A 93 8.31 -7.72 -16.98
N ARG A 94 9.29 -6.97 -17.47
CA ARG A 94 10.00 -7.28 -18.73
C ARG A 94 10.62 -8.69 -18.71
N GLY A 95 11.19 -9.11 -17.58
CA GLY A 95 11.75 -10.45 -17.44
C GLY A 95 10.70 -11.54 -17.64
N PHE A 96 9.47 -11.33 -17.14
CA PHE A 96 8.38 -12.27 -17.36
C PHE A 96 7.87 -12.24 -18.80
N TYR A 97 7.68 -11.05 -19.37
CA TYR A 97 7.26 -10.90 -20.76
C TYR A 97 8.29 -11.49 -21.75
N ARG A 98 9.59 -11.39 -21.46
CA ARG A 98 10.65 -12.03 -22.25
C ARG A 98 10.47 -13.56 -22.28
N LYS A 99 10.20 -14.20 -21.13
CA LYS A 99 9.92 -15.64 -21.07
C LYS A 99 8.72 -16.05 -21.94
N PHE A 100 7.70 -15.20 -21.98
CA PHE A 100 6.56 -15.40 -22.85
C PHE A 100 6.93 -15.26 -24.34
N THR A 101 7.68 -14.24 -24.73
CA THR A 101 8.13 -14.08 -26.12
C THR A 101 9.08 -15.19 -26.58
N ASP A 102 9.91 -15.71 -25.66
CA ASP A 102 10.83 -16.82 -25.91
C ASP A 102 10.13 -18.19 -25.93
N GLY A 103 8.80 -18.23 -25.73
CA GLY A 103 8.02 -19.46 -25.73
C GLY A 103 8.19 -20.34 -24.49
N GLN A 104 8.86 -19.83 -23.43
CA GLN A 104 9.01 -20.52 -22.14
C GLN A 104 7.75 -20.45 -21.27
N VAL A 105 6.87 -19.50 -21.57
CA VAL A 105 5.57 -19.28 -20.89
C VAL A 105 4.51 -19.12 -21.96
N THR A 106 3.40 -19.82 -21.83
CA THR A 106 2.25 -19.72 -22.75
C THR A 106 1.42 -18.46 -22.46
N ALA A 107 0.54 -18.09 -23.38
CA ALA A 107 -0.37 -16.96 -23.18
C ALA A 107 -1.37 -17.26 -22.05
N GLU A 108 -1.79 -18.52 -21.90
CA GLU A 108 -2.69 -18.97 -20.85
C GLU A 108 -2.04 -18.91 -19.46
N GLU A 109 -0.78 -19.30 -19.35
CA GLU A 109 -0.02 -19.19 -18.10
C GLU A 109 0.16 -17.73 -17.71
N MET A 110 0.53 -16.85 -18.64
CA MET A 110 0.62 -15.41 -18.40
C MET A 110 -0.75 -14.83 -18.02
N ALA A 111 -1.81 -15.20 -18.69
CA ALA A 111 -3.17 -14.76 -18.36
C ALA A 111 -3.61 -15.24 -16.98
N SER A 112 -3.18 -16.45 -16.55
CA SER A 112 -3.42 -16.96 -15.20
C SER A 112 -2.76 -16.07 -14.13
N VAL A 113 -1.54 -15.58 -14.38
CA VAL A 113 -0.87 -14.62 -13.48
C VAL A 113 -1.62 -13.29 -13.46
N VAL A 114 -2.06 -12.79 -14.61
CA VAL A 114 -2.88 -11.56 -14.67
C VAL A 114 -4.19 -11.73 -13.89
N ALA A 115 -4.85 -12.89 -14.00
CA ALA A 115 -6.07 -13.20 -13.24
C ALA A 115 -5.81 -13.27 -11.73
N HIS A 116 -4.66 -13.81 -11.32
CA HIS A 116 -4.23 -13.86 -9.92
C HIS A 116 -4.04 -12.43 -9.36
N GLU A 117 -3.31 -11.58 -10.07
CA GLU A 117 -3.11 -10.18 -9.68
C GLU A 117 -4.42 -9.39 -9.65
N LEU A 118 -5.33 -9.67 -10.60
CA LEU A 118 -6.66 -9.08 -10.62
C LEU A 118 -7.49 -9.49 -9.38
N GLY A 119 -7.34 -10.74 -8.91
CA GLY A 119 -7.90 -11.20 -7.64
C GLY A 119 -7.39 -10.37 -6.45
N HIS A 120 -6.11 -10.06 -6.41
CA HIS A 120 -5.53 -9.17 -5.38
C HIS A 120 -6.11 -7.75 -5.45
N VAL A 121 -6.36 -7.23 -6.65
CA VAL A 121 -7.04 -5.92 -6.83
C VAL A 121 -8.48 -5.99 -6.31
N ALA A 122 -9.25 -6.99 -6.75
CA ALA A 122 -10.66 -7.14 -6.37
C ALA A 122 -10.85 -7.31 -4.85
N LEU A 123 -9.96 -8.06 -4.20
CA LEU A 123 -9.97 -8.26 -2.75
C LEU A 123 -9.35 -7.08 -1.97
N GLY A 124 -8.79 -6.09 -2.66
CA GLY A 124 -8.17 -4.91 -2.05
C GLY A 124 -6.90 -5.21 -1.25
N HIS A 125 -6.21 -6.32 -1.55
CA HIS A 125 -5.04 -6.78 -0.78
C HIS A 125 -3.90 -5.75 -0.80
N SER A 126 -3.60 -5.17 -1.97
CA SER A 126 -2.55 -4.14 -2.10
C SER A 126 -2.87 -2.89 -1.27
N ARG A 127 -4.13 -2.46 -1.28
CA ARG A 127 -4.60 -1.33 -0.47
C ARG A 127 -4.57 -1.65 1.02
N ARG A 128 -5.03 -2.85 1.42
CA ARG A 128 -5.02 -3.30 2.83
C ARG A 128 -3.60 -3.34 3.36
N ARG A 129 -2.66 -3.98 2.65
CA ARG A 129 -1.23 -4.04 3.04
C ARG A 129 -0.64 -2.65 3.28
N MET A 130 -0.96 -1.69 2.42
CA MET A 130 -0.48 -0.31 2.56
C MET A 130 -1.11 0.43 3.73
N ILE A 131 -2.40 0.18 4.02
CA ILE A 131 -3.08 0.73 5.20
C ILE A 131 -2.49 0.11 6.47
N ASP A 132 -2.27 -1.19 6.52
CA ASP A 132 -1.67 -1.89 7.66
C ASP A 132 -0.27 -1.36 7.97
N PHE A 133 0.58 -1.19 6.97
CA PHE A 133 1.91 -0.60 7.12
C PHE A 133 1.85 0.84 7.64
N SER A 134 0.99 1.69 7.07
CA SER A 134 0.83 3.08 7.50
C SER A 134 0.21 3.18 8.89
N GLY A 135 -0.74 2.30 9.23
CA GLY A 135 -1.35 2.20 10.55
C GLY A 135 -0.36 1.79 11.63
N GLN A 136 0.48 0.79 11.36
CA GLN A 136 1.54 0.37 12.28
C GLN A 136 2.54 1.50 12.54
N ASN A 137 2.96 2.23 11.51
CA ASN A 137 3.85 3.38 11.67
C ASN A 137 3.19 4.52 12.46
N ALA A 138 1.92 4.81 12.23
CA ALA A 138 1.18 5.81 12.97
C ALA A 138 1.05 5.43 14.46
N LEU A 139 0.72 4.16 14.75
CA LEU A 139 0.63 3.64 16.11
C LEU A 139 1.99 3.72 16.84
N ARG A 140 3.06 3.30 16.17
CA ARG A 140 4.42 3.39 16.70
C ARG A 140 4.79 4.83 17.05
N THR A 141 4.48 5.79 16.17
CA THR A 141 4.76 7.21 16.39
C THR A 141 3.94 7.75 17.56
N ALA A 142 2.65 7.39 17.66
CA ALA A 142 1.79 7.79 18.78
C ALA A 142 2.31 7.25 20.11
N LEU A 143 2.66 5.97 20.18
CA LEU A 143 3.22 5.35 21.38
C LEU A 143 4.56 6.00 21.77
N ALA A 144 5.44 6.25 20.81
CA ALA A 144 6.71 6.92 21.07
C ALA A 144 6.50 8.32 21.66
N MET A 145 5.57 9.11 21.13
CA MET A 145 5.25 10.43 21.64
C MET A 145 4.65 10.40 23.05
N ILE A 146 3.76 9.45 23.33
CA ILE A 146 3.14 9.30 24.65
C ILE A 146 4.19 8.86 25.68
N LEU A 147 4.95 7.80 25.38
CA LEU A 147 5.93 7.24 26.29
C LEU A 147 7.10 8.17 26.55
N SER A 148 7.55 8.95 25.57
CA SER A 148 8.60 9.95 25.77
C SER A 148 8.19 11.11 26.69
N ARG A 149 6.89 11.38 26.82
CA ARG A 149 6.36 12.35 27.80
C ARG A 149 6.32 11.79 29.23
N VAL A 150 6.03 10.47 29.37
CA VAL A 150 5.92 9.81 30.67
C VAL A 150 7.29 9.40 31.19
N ILE A 151 8.17 8.94 30.31
CA ILE A 151 9.51 8.44 30.67
C ILE A 151 10.54 9.13 29.74
N PRO A 152 11.03 10.32 30.10
CA PRO A 152 12.04 11.03 29.31
C PRO A 152 13.31 10.18 29.13
N GLY A 153 13.84 10.14 27.92
CA GLY A 153 15.07 9.43 27.56
C GLY A 153 14.89 8.00 27.05
N ILE A 154 13.99 7.21 27.61
CA ILE A 154 13.80 5.79 27.23
C ILE A 154 12.43 5.47 26.61
N GLY A 155 11.47 6.39 26.66
CA GLY A 155 10.11 6.20 26.18
C GLY A 155 10.04 5.80 24.69
N GLY A 156 10.88 6.39 23.86
CA GLY A 156 10.97 6.02 22.43
C GLY A 156 11.52 4.61 22.20
N TRP A 157 12.48 4.16 23.02
CA TRP A 157 13.01 2.81 22.96
C TRP A 157 11.96 1.77 23.37
N ILE A 158 11.23 2.03 24.47
CA ILE A 158 10.12 1.15 24.93
C ILE A 158 9.02 1.07 23.86
N ALA A 159 8.63 2.20 23.23
CA ALA A 159 7.64 2.20 22.17
C ALA A 159 8.08 1.34 20.98
N ASN A 160 9.35 1.43 20.60
CA ASN A 160 9.91 0.62 19.52
C ASN A 160 9.89 -0.87 19.85
N MET A 161 10.28 -1.24 21.06
CA MET A 161 10.26 -2.64 21.53
C MET A 161 8.83 -3.20 21.54
N LEU A 162 7.85 -2.47 22.09
CA LEU A 162 6.45 -2.90 22.13
C LEU A 162 5.85 -3.09 20.73
N THR A 163 6.11 -2.16 19.82
CA THR A 163 5.58 -2.26 18.45
C THR A 163 6.23 -3.40 17.67
N THR A 164 7.51 -3.68 17.90
CA THR A 164 8.19 -4.82 17.29
C THR A 164 7.61 -6.15 17.79
N LEU A 165 7.32 -6.26 19.10
CA LEU A 165 6.68 -7.45 19.68
C LEU A 165 5.25 -7.65 19.17
N LEU A 166 4.49 -6.58 18.96
CA LEU A 166 3.12 -6.65 18.40
C LEU A 166 3.10 -7.01 16.92
N ALA A 167 4.12 -6.61 16.17
CA ALA A 167 4.23 -6.91 14.74
C ALA A 167 4.75 -8.34 14.46
N ALA A 168 5.33 -9.01 15.47
CA ALA A 168 5.87 -10.38 15.36
C ALA A 168 4.81 -11.47 15.53
N ARG A 169 3.53 -11.12 15.69
CA ARG A 169 2.39 -12.03 15.75
C ARG A 169 1.60 -12.00 14.45
#